data_6e44e1aae20dde2b183840b1e45a3a2f
#
_entry.id   6e44e1aae20dde2b183840b1e45a3a2f
#
_cell.length_a   1.000
_cell.length_b   1.000
_cell.length_c   1.000
_cell.angle_alpha   90.00
_cell.angle_beta   90.00
_cell.angle_gamma   90.00
#
_symmetry.space_group_name_H-M   'P 1'
#
loop_
_entity.id
_entity.type
_entity.pdbx_description
1 polymer ?
#
loop_
_entity_poly.entity_id
_entity_poly.type
_entity_poly.pdbx_seq_one_letter_code
_entity_poly.pdbx_strand_id
1 'polypeptide(L)'
;MQIIVAAPNHLDMVRHITQRTIAAVYPRYYPAGAVAFFQAHHSDAAIRADLEAGRVWLLWDGGEAVGTVTVRDNEICRLFVLPEKQGRGYGRALLDFAEAKIGEIYGEIVLDASLPAKAIYKKRGYVEGETHAIPVDAGQFLCYDVMRKTIQTHP
;
A
#
# COMPACT_ATOMS: atom_id res chain seq x y z
N MET A 1 1.86 -19.79 -2.06
CA MET A 1 1.47 -18.39 -1.77
C MET A 1 0.40 -18.38 -0.70
N GLN A 2 0.58 -17.59 0.34
CA GLN A 2 -0.35 -17.50 1.47
C GLN A 2 -0.38 -16.06 2.00
N ILE A 3 -1.58 -15.54 2.29
CA ILE A 3 -1.75 -14.23 2.93
C ILE A 3 -2.22 -14.46 4.36
N ILE A 4 -1.46 -13.97 5.33
CA ILE A 4 -1.74 -14.14 6.75
C ILE A 4 -1.80 -12.78 7.46
N VAL A 5 -2.58 -12.70 8.55
CA VAL A 5 -2.55 -11.52 9.40
C VAL A 5 -1.18 -11.39 10.06
N ALA A 6 -0.60 -10.20 10.01
CA ALA A 6 0.68 -9.92 10.63
C ALA A 6 0.50 -9.63 12.12
N ALA A 7 1.39 -10.18 12.92
CA ALA A 7 1.46 -9.93 14.36
C ALA A 7 2.47 -8.79 14.67
N PRO A 8 2.43 -8.19 15.87
CA PRO A 8 3.38 -7.13 16.26
C PRO A 8 4.86 -7.49 16.10
N ASN A 9 5.22 -8.78 16.28
CA ASN A 9 6.59 -9.25 16.08
C ASN A 9 7.03 -9.32 14.60
N HIS A 10 6.13 -9.04 13.66
CA HIS A 10 6.45 -8.95 12.22
C HIS A 10 6.83 -7.52 11.78
N LEU A 11 7.04 -6.59 12.69
CA LEU A 11 7.40 -5.21 12.37
C LEU A 11 8.58 -5.12 11.40
N ASP A 12 9.64 -5.88 11.65
CA ASP A 12 10.85 -5.86 10.81
C ASP A 12 10.58 -6.29 9.37
N MET A 13 9.71 -7.27 9.18
CA MET A 13 9.32 -7.75 7.84
C MET A 13 8.52 -6.70 7.09
N VAL A 14 7.52 -6.11 7.73
CA VAL A 14 6.67 -5.07 7.12
C VAL A 14 7.51 -3.83 6.78
N ARG A 15 8.37 -3.40 7.70
CA ARG A 15 9.31 -2.29 7.49
C ARG A 15 10.24 -2.59 6.31
N HIS A 16 10.84 -3.76 6.28
CA HIS A 16 11.77 -4.15 5.21
C HIS A 16 11.10 -4.09 3.84
N ILE A 17 9.93 -4.70 3.68
CA ILE A 17 9.17 -4.68 2.43
C ILE A 17 8.84 -3.24 2.03
N THR A 18 8.32 -2.45 2.96
CA THR A 18 7.88 -1.08 2.72
C THR A 18 9.05 -0.17 2.34
N GLN A 19 10.06 -0.08 3.19
CA GLN A 19 11.17 0.87 3.01
C GLN A 19 12.07 0.50 1.84
N ARG A 20 12.33 -0.78 1.65
CA ARG A 20 13.12 -1.25 0.49
C ARG A 20 12.41 -0.92 -0.83
N THR A 21 11.11 -1.12 -0.89
CA THR A 21 10.33 -0.82 -2.11
C THR A 21 10.30 0.68 -2.38
N ILE A 22 10.06 1.51 -1.37
CA ILE A 22 10.10 2.98 -1.51
C ILE A 22 11.48 3.42 -1.99
N ALA A 23 12.55 2.96 -1.35
CA ALA A 23 13.91 3.36 -1.70
C ALA A 23 14.32 2.95 -3.12
N ALA A 24 13.87 1.79 -3.60
CA ALA A 24 14.23 1.26 -4.92
C ALA A 24 13.37 1.82 -6.07
N VAL A 25 12.08 2.07 -5.83
CA VAL A 25 11.12 2.41 -6.88
C VAL A 25 10.80 3.91 -6.94
N TYR A 26 10.55 4.54 -5.80
CA TYR A 26 10.03 5.91 -5.74
C TYR A 26 10.98 6.98 -6.27
N PRO A 27 12.32 6.87 -6.16
CA PRO A 27 13.22 7.88 -6.73
C PRO A 27 13.10 8.05 -8.25
N ARG A 28 12.52 7.09 -8.96
CA ARG A 28 12.25 7.18 -10.40
C ARG A 28 11.06 8.07 -10.72
N TYR A 29 10.22 8.38 -9.75
CA TYR A 29 8.94 9.08 -9.92
C TYR A 29 8.86 10.38 -9.13
N TYR A 30 9.62 10.49 -8.05
CA TYR A 30 9.52 11.59 -7.09
C TYR A 30 10.87 12.21 -6.77
N PRO A 31 10.89 13.52 -6.46
CA PRO A 31 12.08 14.16 -5.92
C PRO A 31 12.43 13.63 -4.53
N ALA A 32 13.68 13.84 -4.09
CA ALA A 32 14.20 13.30 -2.85
C ALA A 32 13.38 13.67 -1.60
N GLY A 33 12.86 14.90 -1.55
CA GLY A 33 12.00 15.34 -0.43
C GLY A 33 10.68 14.58 -0.35
N ALA A 34 10.09 14.23 -1.49
CA ALA A 34 8.88 13.42 -1.54
C ALA A 34 9.16 11.96 -1.13
N VAL A 35 10.29 11.40 -1.57
CA VAL A 35 10.71 10.05 -1.15
C VAL A 35 10.89 9.99 0.37
N ALA A 36 11.57 10.98 0.94
CA ALA A 36 11.75 11.08 2.39
C ALA A 36 10.42 11.20 3.14
N PHE A 37 9.46 11.94 2.59
CA PHE A 37 8.11 12.04 3.14
C PHE A 37 7.42 10.68 3.21
N PHE A 38 7.45 9.90 2.13
CA PHE A 38 6.86 8.56 2.12
C PHE A 38 7.51 7.63 3.14
N GLN A 39 8.84 7.68 3.25
CA GLN A 39 9.57 6.89 4.24
C GLN A 39 9.16 7.24 5.67
N ALA A 40 9.01 8.52 5.97
CA ALA A 40 8.57 9.00 7.29
C ALA A 40 7.09 8.71 7.56
N HIS A 41 6.24 8.79 6.53
CA HIS A 41 4.81 8.46 6.63
C HIS A 41 4.60 6.99 7.00
N HIS A 42 5.43 6.10 6.50
CA HIS A 42 5.45 4.67 6.84
C HIS A 42 6.53 4.37 7.89
N SER A 43 6.57 5.15 8.97
CA SER A 43 7.51 4.97 10.08
C SER A 43 7.24 3.69 10.87
N ASP A 44 8.21 3.29 11.68
CA ASP A 44 8.05 2.16 12.60
C ASP A 44 6.85 2.36 13.54
N ALA A 45 6.63 3.58 14.02
CA ALA A 45 5.50 3.90 14.89
C ALA A 45 4.16 3.71 14.16
N ALA A 46 4.06 4.16 12.91
CA ALA A 46 2.86 3.99 12.09
C ALA A 46 2.58 2.51 11.79
N ILE A 47 3.61 1.75 11.40
CA ILE A 47 3.50 0.32 11.14
C ILE A 47 3.10 -0.43 12.41
N ARG A 48 3.73 -0.13 13.54
CA ARG A 48 3.41 -0.78 14.83
C ARG A 48 1.96 -0.55 15.24
N ALA A 49 1.45 0.67 15.11
CA ALA A 49 0.06 0.99 15.41
C ALA A 49 -0.91 0.14 14.57
N ASP A 50 -0.63 -0.01 13.28
CA ASP A 50 -1.46 -0.83 12.39
C ASP A 50 -1.36 -2.33 12.70
N LEU A 51 -0.17 -2.82 13.07
CA LEU A 51 0.04 -4.21 13.51
C LEU A 51 -0.74 -4.51 14.81
N GLU A 52 -0.65 -3.64 15.79
CA GLU A 52 -1.38 -3.77 17.07
C GLU A 52 -2.90 -3.75 16.86
N ALA A 53 -3.37 -2.99 15.86
CA ALA A 53 -4.78 -2.93 15.51
C ALA A 53 -5.27 -4.11 14.64
N GLY A 54 -4.38 -5.04 14.26
CA GLY A 54 -4.72 -6.19 13.42
C GLY A 54 -5.07 -5.84 11.97
N ARG A 55 -4.51 -4.76 11.44
CA ARG A 55 -4.85 -4.20 10.11
C ARG A 55 -3.86 -4.55 9.01
N VAL A 56 -2.83 -5.34 9.31
CA VAL A 56 -1.72 -5.62 8.39
C VAL A 56 -1.73 -7.09 8.03
N TRP A 57 -1.54 -7.39 6.75
CA TRP A 57 -1.34 -8.74 6.24
C TRP A 57 -0.02 -8.85 5.51
N LEU A 58 0.58 -10.04 5.60
CA LEU A 58 1.81 -10.40 4.89
C LEU A 58 1.49 -11.48 3.86
N LEU A 59 2.04 -11.33 2.67
CA LEU A 59 2.01 -12.35 1.65
C LEU A 59 3.32 -13.14 1.71
N TRP A 60 3.21 -14.44 1.95
CA TRP A 60 4.30 -15.40 2.02
C TRP A 60 4.33 -16.25 0.78
N ASP A 61 5.50 -16.45 0.23
CA ASP A 61 5.75 -17.42 -0.83
C ASP A 61 7.18 -17.97 -0.73
N GLY A 62 7.33 -19.30 -0.90
CA GLY A 62 8.64 -19.92 -0.80
C GLY A 62 9.34 -19.76 0.57
N GLY A 63 8.57 -19.60 1.66
CA GLY A 63 9.12 -19.40 3.01
C GLY A 63 9.59 -17.97 3.30
N GLU A 64 9.27 -17.01 2.43
CA GLU A 64 9.69 -15.62 2.52
C GLU A 64 8.47 -14.69 2.47
N ALA A 65 8.47 -13.63 3.28
CA ALA A 65 7.49 -12.57 3.19
C ALA A 65 7.85 -11.66 2.01
N VAL A 66 7.03 -11.65 0.95
CA VAL A 66 7.33 -10.96 -0.31
C VAL A 66 6.49 -9.71 -0.53
N GLY A 67 5.40 -9.54 0.21
CA GLY A 67 4.52 -8.38 0.08
C GLY A 67 3.71 -8.13 1.34
N THR A 68 3.13 -6.94 1.42
CA THR A 68 2.29 -6.52 2.54
C THR A 68 1.14 -5.65 2.07
N VAL A 69 0.01 -5.74 2.76
CA VAL A 69 -1.12 -4.82 2.60
C VAL A 69 -1.67 -4.42 3.96
N THR A 70 -2.00 -3.14 4.10
CA THR A 70 -2.67 -2.59 5.28
C THR A 70 -4.03 -2.06 4.87
N VAL A 71 -5.07 -2.48 5.58
CA VAL A 71 -6.45 -2.05 5.34
C VAL A 71 -7.00 -1.43 6.62
N ARG A 72 -7.55 -0.22 6.48
CA ARG A 72 -8.24 0.49 7.56
C ARG A 72 -9.62 0.89 7.08
N ASP A 73 -10.66 0.30 7.68
CA ASP A 73 -12.04 0.48 7.23
C ASP A 73 -12.18 0.15 5.73
N ASN A 74 -12.54 1.12 4.89
CA ASN A 74 -12.64 0.93 3.43
C ASN A 74 -11.40 1.45 2.67
N GLU A 75 -10.30 1.74 3.37
CA GLU A 75 -9.09 2.32 2.79
C GLU A 75 -7.96 1.30 2.71
N ILE A 76 -7.30 1.23 1.56
CA ILE A 76 -6.01 0.55 1.40
C ILE A 76 -4.91 1.57 1.68
N CYS A 77 -4.26 1.45 2.84
CA CYS A 77 -3.30 2.45 3.35
C CYS A 77 -1.86 2.19 2.94
N ARG A 78 -1.51 0.94 2.73
CA ARG A 78 -0.13 0.51 2.43
C ARG A 78 -0.21 -0.77 1.63
N LEU A 79 0.40 -0.79 0.46
CA LEU A 79 0.49 -1.98 -0.38
C LEU A 79 1.84 -1.98 -1.11
N PHE A 80 2.68 -2.93 -0.77
CA PHE A 80 4.02 -3.06 -1.33
C PHE A 80 4.37 -4.52 -1.61
N VAL A 81 5.10 -4.73 -2.70
CA VAL A 81 5.76 -5.99 -3.05
C VAL A 81 7.24 -5.70 -3.21
N LEU A 82 8.10 -6.53 -2.63
CA LEU A 82 9.56 -6.40 -2.78
C LEU A 82 9.93 -6.19 -4.25
N PRO A 83 10.85 -5.25 -4.57
CA PRO A 83 11.20 -4.91 -5.95
C PRO A 83 11.58 -6.12 -6.79
N GLU A 84 12.40 -7.01 -6.23
CA GLU A 84 12.87 -8.24 -6.88
C GLU A 84 11.80 -9.32 -7.06
N LYS A 85 10.65 -9.13 -6.45
CA LYS A 85 9.49 -10.05 -6.52
C LYS A 85 8.35 -9.51 -7.38
N GLN A 86 8.44 -8.30 -7.87
CA GLN A 86 7.41 -7.69 -8.72
C GLN A 86 7.28 -8.41 -10.07
N GLY A 87 6.13 -8.24 -10.72
CA GLY A 87 5.85 -8.88 -12.01
C GLY A 87 5.47 -10.36 -11.92
N ARG A 88 5.19 -10.89 -10.74
CA ARG A 88 4.83 -12.30 -10.50
C ARG A 88 3.40 -12.49 -10.02
N GLY A 89 2.58 -11.43 -10.03
CA GLY A 89 1.17 -11.49 -9.61
C GLY A 89 0.94 -11.29 -8.11
N TYR A 90 1.94 -11.00 -7.31
CA TYR A 90 1.78 -10.80 -5.86
C TYR A 90 0.97 -9.53 -5.54
N GLY A 91 1.20 -8.45 -6.28
CA GLY A 91 0.41 -7.22 -6.13
C GLY A 91 -1.07 -7.43 -6.43
N ARG A 92 -1.36 -8.20 -7.49
CA ARG A 92 -2.73 -8.60 -7.81
C ARG A 92 -3.35 -9.40 -6.67
N ALA A 93 -2.65 -10.40 -6.14
CA ALA A 93 -3.14 -11.23 -5.05
C ALA A 93 -3.46 -10.40 -3.79
N LEU A 94 -2.60 -9.44 -3.45
CA LEU A 94 -2.82 -8.52 -2.33
C LEU A 94 -4.03 -7.61 -2.57
N LEU A 95 -4.21 -7.10 -3.78
CA LEU A 95 -5.37 -6.28 -4.13
C LEU A 95 -6.67 -7.09 -4.12
N ASP A 96 -6.66 -8.29 -4.69
CA ASP A 96 -7.82 -9.19 -4.65
C ASP A 96 -8.23 -9.48 -3.21
N PHE A 97 -7.27 -9.76 -2.34
CA PHE A 97 -7.50 -9.99 -0.92
C PHE A 97 -8.08 -8.74 -0.22
N ALA A 98 -7.47 -7.59 -0.42
CA ALA A 98 -7.91 -6.34 0.23
C ALA A 98 -9.31 -5.93 -0.24
N GLU A 99 -9.59 -6.03 -1.53
CA GLU A 99 -10.91 -5.73 -2.08
C GLU A 99 -11.99 -6.67 -1.54
N ALA A 100 -11.69 -7.97 -1.45
CA ALA A 100 -12.61 -8.95 -0.87
C ALA A 100 -12.87 -8.64 0.61
N LYS A 101 -11.81 -8.33 1.37
CA LYS A 101 -11.90 -8.00 2.79
C LYS A 101 -12.74 -6.75 3.05
N ILE A 102 -12.53 -5.70 2.29
CA ILE A 102 -13.31 -4.46 2.37
C ILE A 102 -14.76 -4.72 1.95
N GLY A 103 -14.98 -5.51 0.90
CA GLY A 103 -16.29 -5.83 0.36
C GLY A 103 -17.20 -6.63 1.31
N GLU A 104 -16.65 -7.23 2.38
CA GLU A 104 -17.46 -7.86 3.44
C GLU A 104 -18.36 -6.84 4.16
N ILE A 105 -17.95 -5.56 4.20
CA ILE A 105 -18.62 -4.52 5.01
C ILE A 105 -18.97 -3.28 4.18
N TYR A 106 -18.11 -2.88 3.25
CA TYR A 106 -18.21 -1.61 2.54
C TYR A 106 -18.49 -1.80 1.05
N GLY A 107 -19.22 -0.85 0.47
CA GLY A 107 -19.53 -0.82 -0.98
C GLY A 107 -18.54 0.01 -1.81
N GLU A 108 -17.53 0.60 -1.19
CA GLU A 108 -16.55 1.44 -1.85
C GLU A 108 -15.17 1.24 -1.23
N ILE A 109 -14.15 1.28 -2.08
CA ILE A 109 -12.74 1.29 -1.67
C ILE A 109 -12.14 2.64 -2.01
N VAL A 110 -11.35 3.19 -1.10
CA VAL A 110 -10.60 4.42 -1.29
C VAL A 110 -9.10 4.15 -1.07
N LEU A 111 -8.26 4.83 -1.82
CA LEU A 111 -6.81 4.82 -1.62
C LEU A 111 -6.17 6.11 -2.14
N ASP A 112 -5.02 6.42 -1.60
CA ASP A 112 -4.13 7.46 -2.10
C ASP A 112 -3.14 6.80 -3.06
N ALA A 113 -3.27 7.11 -4.36
CA ALA A 113 -2.47 6.45 -5.39
C ALA A 113 -1.12 7.12 -5.55
N SER A 114 -0.05 6.34 -5.38
CA SER A 114 1.30 6.76 -5.78
C SER A 114 1.43 6.75 -7.30
N LEU A 115 2.32 7.57 -7.84
CA LEU A 115 2.58 7.63 -9.29
C LEU A 115 2.91 6.26 -9.90
N PRO A 116 3.81 5.44 -9.30
CA PRO A 116 4.13 4.13 -9.87
C PRO A 116 2.95 3.15 -9.89
N ALA A 117 1.96 3.31 -9.04
CA ALA A 117 0.83 2.38 -8.92
C ALA A 117 -0.44 2.85 -9.64
N LYS A 118 -0.53 4.13 -10.01
CA LYS A 118 -1.74 4.75 -10.55
C LYS A 118 -2.32 4.02 -11.78
N ALA A 119 -1.48 3.62 -12.72
CA ALA A 119 -1.91 2.90 -13.91
C ALA A 119 -2.49 1.51 -13.57
N ILE A 120 -1.94 0.86 -12.56
CA ILE A 120 -2.43 -0.45 -12.08
C ILE A 120 -3.83 -0.29 -11.51
N TYR A 121 -4.07 0.72 -10.68
CA TYR A 121 -5.38 0.98 -10.10
C TYR A 121 -6.42 1.34 -11.15
N LYS A 122 -6.08 2.17 -12.14
CA LYS A 122 -6.98 2.49 -13.26
C LYS A 122 -7.44 1.23 -14.00
N LYS A 123 -6.52 0.32 -14.30
CA LYS A 123 -6.84 -0.96 -14.97
C LYS A 123 -7.76 -1.84 -14.14
N ARG A 124 -7.75 -1.70 -12.81
CA ARG A 124 -8.64 -2.44 -11.92
C ARG A 124 -10.01 -1.78 -11.72
N GLY A 125 -10.27 -0.64 -12.36
CA GLY A 125 -11.54 0.06 -12.28
C GLY A 125 -11.60 1.16 -11.22
N TYR A 126 -10.48 1.55 -10.63
CA TYR A 126 -10.40 2.72 -9.76
C TYR A 126 -10.48 3.98 -10.60
N VAL A 127 -11.25 4.96 -10.13
CA VAL A 127 -11.46 6.24 -10.79
C VAL A 127 -10.73 7.33 -10.01
N GLU A 128 -10.03 8.20 -10.74
CA GLU A 128 -9.38 9.36 -10.16
C GLU A 128 -10.42 10.33 -9.60
N GLY A 129 -10.19 10.78 -8.39
CA GLY A 129 -10.96 11.83 -7.74
C GLY A 129 -10.11 13.05 -7.49
N GLU A 130 -9.96 13.43 -6.21
CA GLU A 130 -9.22 14.63 -5.80
C GLU A 130 -7.71 14.46 -5.98
N THR A 131 -7.05 15.52 -6.49
CA THR A 131 -5.59 15.62 -6.51
C THR A 131 -5.13 16.52 -5.37
N HIS A 132 -4.15 16.06 -4.61
CA HIS A 132 -3.55 16.82 -3.51
C HIS A 132 -2.07 17.07 -3.78
N ALA A 133 -1.58 18.21 -3.30
CA ALA A 133 -0.16 18.57 -3.33
C ALA A 133 0.28 18.94 -1.91
N ILE A 134 1.28 18.25 -1.39
CA ILE A 134 1.83 18.49 -0.06
C ILE A 134 3.22 19.11 -0.21
N PRO A 135 3.49 20.26 0.43
CA PRO A 135 4.86 20.79 0.48
C PRO A 135 5.78 19.81 1.25
N VAL A 136 6.93 19.53 0.66
CA VAL A 136 7.99 18.72 1.27
C VAL A 136 9.29 19.50 1.27
N ASP A 137 10.40 18.91 1.72
CA ASP A 137 11.70 19.58 1.83
C ASP A 137 12.19 20.16 0.50
N ALA A 138 13.08 21.15 0.58
CA ALA A 138 13.75 21.84 -0.54
C ALA A 138 12.78 22.53 -1.53
N GLY A 139 11.64 23.03 -1.06
CA GLY A 139 10.65 23.71 -1.91
C GLY A 139 9.94 22.77 -2.89
N GLN A 140 10.02 21.47 -2.69
CA GLN A 140 9.43 20.45 -3.52
C GLN A 140 7.99 20.14 -3.06
N PHE A 141 7.21 19.51 -3.93
CA PHE A 141 5.85 19.06 -3.64
C PHE A 141 5.71 17.58 -3.91
N LEU A 142 4.91 16.92 -3.06
CA LEU A 142 4.41 15.58 -3.31
C LEU A 142 2.98 15.68 -3.79
N CYS A 143 2.71 15.19 -4.99
CA CYS A 143 1.37 15.14 -5.55
C CYS A 143 0.85 13.69 -5.50
N TYR A 144 -0.39 13.52 -5.09
CA TYR A 144 -1.07 12.23 -5.12
C TYR A 144 -2.54 12.39 -5.47
N ASP A 145 -3.14 11.33 -5.98
CA ASP A 145 -4.56 11.29 -6.31
C ASP A 145 -5.29 10.36 -5.36
N VAL A 146 -6.43 10.82 -4.85
CA VAL A 146 -7.38 9.93 -4.18
C VAL A 146 -8.16 9.18 -5.26
N MET A 147 -8.13 7.86 -5.21
CA MET A 147 -8.85 7.01 -6.16
C MET A 147 -9.89 6.16 -5.44
N ARG A 148 -10.99 5.89 -6.12
CA ARG A 148 -12.14 5.16 -5.56
C ARG A 148 -12.60 4.09 -6.52
N LYS A 149 -13.10 3.00 -5.94
CA LYS A 149 -13.74 1.92 -6.68
C LYS A 149 -15.01 1.50 -5.97
N THR A 150 -16.12 1.48 -6.69
CA THR A 150 -17.38 0.91 -6.18
C THR A 150 -17.32 -0.61 -6.33
N ILE A 151 -17.66 -1.31 -5.27
CA ILE A 151 -17.70 -2.78 -5.24
C ILE A 151 -19.04 -3.26 -4.72
N GLN A 152 -19.41 -4.52 -5.03
CA GLN A 152 -20.58 -5.12 -4.44
C GLN A 152 -20.24 -5.65 -3.05
N THR A 153 -21.09 -5.30 -2.07
CA THR A 153 -21.00 -5.90 -0.73
C THR A 153 -21.55 -7.32 -0.79
N HIS A 154 -20.78 -8.27 -0.29
CA HIS A 154 -21.24 -9.64 -0.10
C HIS A 154 -21.50 -9.83 1.40
N PRO A 155 -22.78 -9.89 1.83
CA PRO A 155 -23.10 -10.13 3.24
C PRO A 155 -22.72 -11.53 3.69
#